data_64949aa30be428f70d755c95a77f5ab9
#
_entry.id   64949aa30be428f70d755c95a77f5ab9
#
_cell.length_a   1.000
_cell.length_b   1.000
_cell.length_c   1.000
_cell.angle_alpha   90.00
_cell.angle_beta   90.00
_cell.angle_gamma   90.00
#
_symmetry.space_group_name_H-M   'P 1'
#
loop_
_entity.id
_entity.type
_entity.pdbx_description
1 polymer ?
#
loop_
_entity_poly.entity_id
_entity_poly.type
_entity_poly.pdbx_seq_one_letter_code
_entity_poly.pdbx_strand_id
1 'polypeptide(L)'
;NGTGKTTLLKILNRVVSADSGTYTLGSNVKIGYYDQEHHVLHMEKTIFDEISDDYPTLTNTEIRNVLAAFLFTGDDVFKQISSLSGGERGRVSLAKLMLSEANFLILDEPTNHLDIVSKEILENALNDYTGTVLYVSHDRYFINQTASRILDLVNHTFVNYIEVLRSEERRVGKECRSR
;
A
#
# COMPACT_ATOMS: atom_id res chain seq x y z
N ASN A 1 16.37 9.52 -7.48
CA ASN A 1 16.59 9.53 -6.02
C ASN A 1 17.06 10.92 -5.58
N GLY A 2 16.72 11.34 -4.36
CA GLY A 2 17.18 12.63 -3.79
C GLY A 2 16.35 13.86 -4.18
N THR A 3 15.24 13.73 -4.88
CA THR A 3 14.37 14.86 -5.27
C THR A 3 13.39 15.32 -4.18
N GLY A 4 13.42 14.72 -2.98
CA GLY A 4 12.55 15.10 -1.87
C GLY A 4 11.17 14.42 -1.83
N LYS A 5 10.91 13.39 -2.65
CA LYS A 5 9.61 12.70 -2.66
C LYS A 5 9.28 12.06 -1.31
N THR A 6 10.18 11.24 -0.76
CA THR A 6 10.05 10.65 0.58
C THR A 6 9.89 11.71 1.67
N THR A 7 10.64 12.82 1.57
CA THR A 7 10.51 13.94 2.52
C THR A 7 9.10 14.54 2.47
N LEU A 8 8.54 14.73 1.28
CA LEU A 8 7.15 15.18 1.13
C LEU A 8 6.16 14.23 1.80
N LEU A 9 6.30 12.91 1.58
CA LEU A 9 5.44 11.92 2.22
C LEU A 9 5.56 11.98 3.75
N LYS A 10 6.77 12.13 4.29
CA LYS A 10 7.03 12.28 5.73
C LYS A 10 6.43 13.58 6.29
N ILE A 11 6.42 14.68 5.52
CA ILE A 11 5.77 15.94 5.90
C ILE A 11 4.24 15.74 5.97
N LEU A 12 3.65 15.13 4.95
CA LEU A 12 2.20 14.85 4.92
C LEU A 12 1.76 13.94 6.08
N ASN A 13 2.60 12.98 6.44
CA ASN A 13 2.40 12.09 7.59
C ASN A 13 2.80 12.75 8.94
N ARG A 14 3.18 14.02 8.96
CA ARG A 14 3.58 14.79 10.17
C ARG A 14 4.78 14.23 10.92
N VAL A 15 5.61 13.42 10.28
CA VAL A 15 6.87 12.90 10.84
C VAL A 15 7.95 13.98 10.81
N VAL A 16 7.94 14.84 9.78
CA VAL A 16 8.90 15.93 9.58
C VAL A 16 8.12 17.23 9.37
N SER A 17 8.58 18.34 9.93
CA SER A 17 8.02 19.66 9.70
C SER A 17 8.47 20.21 8.35
N ALA A 18 7.60 20.95 7.66
CA ALA A 18 7.96 21.69 6.47
C ALA A 18 8.76 22.95 6.84
N ASP A 19 9.81 23.27 6.07
CA ASP A 19 10.59 24.50 6.27
C ASP A 19 9.77 25.75 5.92
N SER A 20 8.86 25.63 4.95
CA SER A 20 7.96 26.70 4.52
C SER A 20 6.73 26.12 3.82
N GLY A 21 5.70 26.97 3.66
CA GLY A 21 4.43 26.55 3.06
C GLY A 21 3.47 25.95 4.08
N THR A 22 2.24 25.68 3.63
CA THR A 22 1.18 25.11 4.45
C THR A 22 0.41 24.06 3.66
N TYR A 23 -0.11 23.07 4.35
CA TYR A 23 -1.08 22.12 3.83
C TYR A 23 -2.18 21.91 4.85
N THR A 24 -3.36 21.52 4.38
CA THR A 24 -4.51 21.27 5.23
C THR A 24 -5.09 19.90 4.90
N LEU A 25 -5.25 19.09 5.92
CA LEU A 25 -6.00 17.83 5.83
C LEU A 25 -7.46 18.09 6.23
N GLY A 26 -8.38 17.40 5.57
CA GLY A 26 -9.80 17.42 5.96
C GLY A 26 -10.00 16.91 7.38
N SER A 27 -11.09 17.31 8.04
CA SER A 27 -11.38 16.98 9.45
C SER A 27 -11.49 15.46 9.72
N ASN A 28 -11.90 14.68 8.74
CA ASN A 28 -12.10 13.24 8.88
C ASN A 28 -11.01 12.41 8.17
N VAL A 29 -9.87 13.00 7.81
CA VAL A 29 -8.78 12.26 7.18
C VAL A 29 -8.02 11.46 8.22
N LYS A 30 -8.06 10.13 8.05
CA LYS A 30 -7.24 9.16 8.80
C LYS A 30 -6.15 8.66 7.87
N ILE A 31 -4.89 8.97 8.20
CA ILE A 31 -3.73 8.58 7.38
C ILE A 31 -3.25 7.20 7.82
N GLY A 32 -3.07 6.30 6.83
CA GLY A 32 -2.27 5.09 6.95
C GLY A 32 -0.97 5.28 6.18
N TYR A 33 0.17 5.13 6.85
CA TYR A 33 1.48 5.32 6.24
C TYR A 33 2.21 3.99 6.13
N TYR A 34 2.69 3.68 4.93
CA TYR A 34 3.55 2.53 4.68
C TYR A 34 4.93 3.02 4.27
N ASP A 35 5.91 2.74 5.10
CA ASP A 35 7.33 2.92 4.82
C ASP A 35 8.02 1.57 5.01
N GLN A 36 8.84 1.21 4.08
CA GLN A 36 9.55 -0.06 4.07
C GLN A 36 10.46 -0.26 5.31
N GLU A 37 10.92 0.82 5.93
CA GLU A 37 11.81 0.77 7.10
C GLU A 37 11.07 0.77 8.45
N HIS A 38 9.79 1.13 8.49
CA HIS A 38 9.08 1.41 9.75
C HIS A 38 7.89 0.51 10.06
N HIS A 39 7.60 -0.51 9.24
CA HIS A 39 6.63 -1.53 9.66
C HIS A 39 7.28 -2.48 10.65
N VAL A 40 7.18 -2.11 11.93
CA VAL A 40 7.62 -2.98 13.02
C VAL A 40 6.64 -4.13 13.15
N LEU A 41 6.99 -5.26 12.55
CA LEU A 41 6.34 -6.52 12.83
C LEU A 41 7.02 -7.15 14.06
N HIS A 42 6.23 -7.72 14.95
CA HIS A 42 6.73 -8.42 16.12
C HIS A 42 7.22 -9.82 15.70
N MET A 43 8.53 -9.99 15.58
CA MET A 43 9.14 -11.19 14.99
C MET A 43 8.83 -12.48 15.75
N GLU A 44 8.53 -12.37 17.04
CA GLU A 44 8.16 -13.48 17.93
C GLU A 44 6.70 -13.94 17.81
N LYS A 45 5.83 -13.11 17.24
CA LYS A 45 4.42 -13.43 17.04
C LYS A 45 4.19 -14.30 15.82
N THR A 46 3.06 -14.99 15.80
CA THR A 46 2.52 -15.57 14.58
C THR A 46 1.88 -14.49 13.71
N ILE A 47 1.67 -14.77 12.42
CA ILE A 47 0.96 -13.85 11.52
C ILE A 47 -0.44 -13.57 12.08
N PHE A 48 -1.11 -14.59 12.60
CA PHE A 48 -2.46 -14.47 13.15
C PHE A 48 -2.48 -13.57 14.40
N ASP A 49 -1.55 -13.80 15.35
CA ASP A 49 -1.48 -13.02 16.59
C ASP A 49 -1.12 -11.56 16.30
N GLU A 50 -0.24 -11.32 15.33
CA GLU A 50 0.14 -9.98 14.89
C GLU A 50 -1.06 -9.15 14.42
N ILE A 51 -2.00 -9.76 13.69
CA ILE A 51 -3.21 -9.09 13.24
C ILE A 51 -4.25 -9.02 14.38
N SER A 52 -4.44 -10.11 15.11
CA SER A 52 -5.45 -10.20 16.17
C SER A 52 -5.21 -9.20 17.31
N ASP A 53 -3.96 -9.00 17.69
CA ASP A 53 -3.61 -8.07 18.78
C ASP A 53 -3.81 -6.61 18.38
N ASP A 54 -3.55 -6.26 17.12
CA ASP A 54 -3.74 -4.90 16.62
C ASP A 54 -5.22 -4.59 16.30
N TYR A 55 -5.99 -5.62 15.97
CA TYR A 55 -7.41 -5.49 15.58
C TYR A 55 -8.32 -6.41 16.40
N PRO A 56 -8.44 -6.20 17.71
CA PRO A 56 -9.16 -7.10 18.62
C PRO A 56 -10.67 -7.15 18.38
N THR A 57 -11.19 -6.26 17.56
CA THR A 57 -12.62 -6.26 17.18
C THR A 57 -12.93 -7.22 16.04
N LEU A 58 -11.92 -7.68 15.31
CA LEU A 58 -12.10 -8.63 14.21
C LEU A 58 -12.30 -10.05 14.75
N THR A 59 -13.22 -10.76 14.11
CA THR A 59 -13.40 -12.20 14.36
C THR A 59 -12.27 -13.01 13.71
N ASN A 60 -12.02 -14.21 14.22
CA ASN A 60 -11.03 -15.13 13.64
C ASN A 60 -11.30 -15.39 12.15
N THR A 61 -12.55 -15.39 11.72
CA THR A 61 -12.94 -15.61 10.33
C THR A 61 -12.55 -14.42 9.47
N GLU A 62 -12.78 -13.19 9.95
CA GLU A 62 -12.40 -11.98 9.22
C GLU A 62 -10.89 -11.87 9.08
N ILE A 63 -10.13 -12.14 10.16
CA ILE A 63 -8.66 -12.18 10.12
C ILE A 63 -8.17 -13.18 9.08
N ARG A 64 -8.71 -14.41 9.09
CA ARG A 64 -8.34 -15.44 8.11
C ARG A 64 -8.70 -15.08 6.68
N ASN A 65 -9.84 -14.43 6.47
CA ASN A 65 -10.26 -13.97 5.13
C ASN A 65 -9.31 -12.90 4.58
N VAL A 66 -8.93 -11.95 5.42
CA VAL A 66 -7.94 -10.93 5.01
C VAL A 66 -6.59 -11.58 4.72
N LEU A 67 -6.09 -12.43 5.63
CA LEU A 67 -4.81 -13.11 5.43
C LEU A 67 -4.82 -14.00 4.18
N ALA A 68 -5.95 -14.64 3.86
CA ALA A 68 -6.10 -15.42 2.63
C ALA A 68 -6.00 -14.57 1.36
N ALA A 69 -6.51 -13.33 1.37
CA ALA A 69 -6.35 -12.38 0.27
C ALA A 69 -4.86 -12.01 0.04
N PHE A 70 -4.03 -12.11 1.08
CA PHE A 70 -2.58 -11.94 1.02
C PHE A 70 -1.82 -13.28 0.93
N LEU A 71 -2.49 -14.35 0.50
CA LEU A 71 -1.95 -15.71 0.29
C LEU A 71 -1.42 -16.42 1.55
N PHE A 72 -1.94 -16.09 2.71
CA PHE A 72 -1.71 -16.86 3.93
C PHE A 72 -2.94 -17.71 4.21
N THR A 73 -2.89 -19.00 3.88
CA THR A 73 -4.03 -19.91 3.97
C THR A 73 -3.75 -21.08 4.92
N GLY A 74 -4.80 -21.72 5.43
CA GLY A 74 -4.69 -22.89 6.30
C GLY A 74 -3.81 -22.61 7.53
N ASP A 75 -2.75 -23.41 7.68
CA ASP A 75 -1.82 -23.33 8.81
C ASP A 75 -0.74 -22.27 8.62
N ASP A 76 -0.62 -21.66 7.43
CA ASP A 76 0.36 -20.61 7.19
C ASP A 76 0.19 -19.42 8.13
N VAL A 77 -1.04 -19.14 8.54
CA VAL A 77 -1.35 -18.02 9.46
C VAL A 77 -0.70 -18.17 10.83
N PHE A 78 -0.31 -19.38 11.21
CA PHE A 78 0.37 -19.68 12.48
C PHE A 78 1.90 -19.70 12.38
N LYS A 79 2.47 -19.44 11.20
CA LYS A 79 3.91 -19.26 11.05
C LYS A 79 4.38 -18.04 11.83
N GLN A 80 5.53 -18.16 12.47
CA GLN A 80 6.17 -17.02 13.12
C GLN A 80 6.69 -16.05 12.07
N ILE A 81 6.54 -14.74 12.34
CA ILE A 81 6.99 -13.66 11.46
C ILE A 81 8.50 -13.72 11.24
N SER A 82 9.27 -14.16 12.23
CA SER A 82 10.71 -14.37 12.12
C SER A 82 11.11 -15.38 11.04
N SER A 83 10.25 -16.37 10.75
CA SER A 83 10.49 -17.42 9.75
C SER A 83 10.13 -17.01 8.32
N LEU A 84 9.45 -15.88 8.14
CA LEU A 84 8.98 -15.40 6.85
C LEU A 84 10.12 -14.79 6.01
N SER A 85 10.01 -14.94 4.69
CA SER A 85 10.82 -14.18 3.75
C SER A 85 10.50 -12.67 3.78
N GLY A 86 11.36 -11.84 3.19
CA GLY A 86 11.11 -10.40 3.08
C GLY A 86 9.80 -10.05 2.38
N GLY A 87 9.48 -10.76 1.28
CA GLY A 87 8.22 -10.59 0.55
C GLY A 87 6.99 -11.00 1.37
N GLU A 88 7.07 -12.09 2.12
CA GLU A 88 5.98 -12.53 3.02
C GLU A 88 5.76 -11.52 4.14
N ARG A 89 6.82 -11.00 4.77
CA ARG A 89 6.69 -9.92 5.76
C ARG A 89 6.06 -8.66 5.18
N GLY A 90 6.45 -8.29 3.95
CA GLY A 90 5.80 -7.19 3.22
C GLY A 90 4.29 -7.41 3.06
N ARG A 91 3.85 -8.62 2.70
CA ARG A 91 2.41 -8.96 2.60
C ARG A 91 1.68 -8.86 3.94
N VAL A 92 2.30 -9.30 5.04
CA VAL A 92 1.71 -9.13 6.39
C VAL A 92 1.53 -7.65 6.73
N SER A 93 2.56 -6.83 6.47
CA SER A 93 2.50 -5.38 6.71
C SER A 93 1.41 -4.71 5.87
N LEU A 94 1.27 -5.12 4.61
CA LEU A 94 0.21 -4.62 3.73
C LEU A 94 -1.19 -5.05 4.21
N ALA A 95 -1.35 -6.30 4.68
CA ALA A 95 -2.60 -6.77 5.26
C ALA A 95 -2.99 -5.93 6.49
N LYS A 96 -2.04 -5.62 7.38
CA LYS A 96 -2.26 -4.70 8.51
C LYS A 96 -2.70 -3.32 8.05
N LEU A 97 -2.04 -2.76 7.03
CA LEU A 97 -2.39 -1.45 6.50
C LEU A 97 -3.81 -1.42 5.93
N MET A 98 -4.21 -2.45 5.19
CA MET A 98 -5.55 -2.55 4.60
C MET A 98 -6.66 -2.75 5.63
N LEU A 99 -6.35 -3.33 6.80
CA LEU A 99 -7.25 -3.44 7.93
C LEU A 99 -7.39 -2.14 8.73
N SER A 100 -6.45 -1.22 8.56
CA SER A 100 -6.54 0.07 9.24
C SER A 100 -7.77 0.83 8.77
N GLU A 101 -8.40 1.58 9.66
CA GLU A 101 -9.52 2.47 9.31
C GLU A 101 -9.06 3.72 8.53
N ALA A 102 -7.88 3.68 7.94
CA ALA A 102 -7.36 4.79 7.15
C ALA A 102 -8.23 4.99 5.90
N ASN A 103 -8.49 6.24 5.56
CA ASN A 103 -9.14 6.63 4.31
C ASN A 103 -8.21 7.41 3.37
N PHE A 104 -6.96 7.60 3.82
CA PHE A 104 -5.87 8.16 3.03
C PHE A 104 -4.60 7.36 3.27
N LEU A 105 -4.20 6.56 2.29
CA LEU A 105 -2.96 5.77 2.32
C LEU A 105 -1.81 6.56 1.71
N ILE A 106 -0.68 6.57 2.38
CA ILE A 106 0.58 7.12 1.90
C ILE A 106 1.59 5.97 1.84
N LEU A 107 2.10 5.65 0.64
CA LEU A 107 3.00 4.52 0.43
C LEU A 107 4.32 5.00 -0.18
N ASP A 108 5.44 4.71 0.48
CA ASP A 108 6.77 5.03 -0.04
C ASP A 108 7.44 3.77 -0.60
N GLU A 109 7.59 3.73 -1.94
CA GLU A 109 8.15 2.62 -2.70
C GLU A 109 7.57 1.23 -2.34
N PRO A 110 6.22 1.07 -2.36
CA PRO A 110 5.58 -0.13 -1.81
C PRO A 110 5.88 -1.42 -2.60
N THR A 111 6.41 -1.29 -3.82
CA THR A 111 6.79 -2.44 -4.67
C THR A 111 8.21 -2.92 -4.44
N ASN A 112 9.02 -2.19 -3.68
CA ASN A 112 10.41 -2.58 -3.42
C ASN A 112 10.47 -3.89 -2.63
N HIS A 113 11.38 -4.77 -3.07
CA HIS A 113 11.60 -6.11 -2.48
C HIS A 113 10.39 -7.06 -2.49
N LEU A 114 9.29 -6.68 -3.15
CA LEU A 114 8.19 -7.59 -3.39
C LEU A 114 8.49 -8.46 -4.61
N ASP A 115 8.18 -9.75 -4.49
CA ASP A 115 8.12 -10.66 -5.63
C ASP A 115 6.92 -10.32 -6.54
N ILE A 116 6.86 -10.93 -7.72
CA ILE A 116 5.83 -10.67 -8.72
C ILE A 116 4.43 -10.91 -8.14
N VAL A 117 4.27 -12.00 -7.38
CA VAL A 117 2.99 -12.39 -6.78
C VAL A 117 2.55 -11.37 -5.72
N SER A 118 3.47 -10.92 -4.86
CA SER A 118 3.18 -9.91 -3.84
C SER A 118 2.83 -8.55 -4.46
N LYS A 119 3.44 -8.18 -5.60
CA LYS A 119 3.08 -6.97 -6.34
C LYS A 119 1.67 -7.04 -6.90
N GLU A 120 1.29 -8.17 -7.49
CA GLU A 120 -0.05 -8.39 -8.02
C GLU A 120 -1.14 -8.31 -6.94
N ILE A 121 -0.86 -8.85 -5.75
CA ILE A 121 -1.74 -8.72 -4.58
C ILE A 121 -1.90 -7.25 -4.17
N LEU A 122 -0.79 -6.52 -4.09
CA LEU A 122 -0.82 -5.08 -3.77
C LEU A 122 -1.63 -4.29 -4.80
N GLU A 123 -1.42 -4.56 -6.11
CA GLU A 123 -2.18 -3.92 -7.19
C GLU A 123 -3.69 -4.15 -7.03
N ASN A 124 -4.09 -5.39 -6.78
CA ASN A 124 -5.50 -5.73 -6.57
C ASN A 124 -6.05 -5.03 -5.32
N ALA A 125 -5.35 -5.08 -4.20
CA ALA A 125 -5.76 -4.43 -2.96
C ALA A 125 -5.94 -2.91 -3.12
N LEU A 126 -5.02 -2.23 -3.84
CA LEU A 126 -5.13 -0.80 -4.09
C LEU A 126 -6.24 -0.45 -5.10
N ASN A 127 -6.51 -1.31 -6.08
CA ASN A 127 -7.60 -1.10 -7.03
C ASN A 127 -9.00 -1.27 -6.40
N ASP A 128 -9.10 -2.12 -5.36
CA ASP A 128 -10.33 -2.34 -4.59
C ASP A 128 -10.51 -1.33 -3.46
N TYR A 129 -9.44 -0.62 -3.09
CA TYR A 129 -9.47 0.36 -2.01
C TYR A 129 -10.29 1.58 -2.40
N THR A 130 -11.25 1.96 -1.55
CA THR A 130 -12.22 3.04 -1.83
C THR A 130 -11.75 4.43 -1.39
N GLY A 131 -10.67 4.51 -0.60
CA GLY A 131 -10.09 5.76 -0.13
C GLY A 131 -9.13 6.40 -1.13
N THR A 132 -8.42 7.42 -0.68
CA THR A 132 -7.37 8.07 -1.46
C THR A 132 -6.03 7.38 -1.22
N VAL A 133 -5.27 7.14 -2.28
CA VAL A 133 -3.92 6.60 -2.20
C VAL A 133 -2.93 7.57 -2.82
N LEU A 134 -1.90 7.93 -2.07
CA LEU A 134 -0.74 8.68 -2.55
C LEU A 134 0.49 7.78 -2.40
N TYR A 135 1.18 7.51 -3.50
CA TYR A 135 2.38 6.70 -3.41
C TYR A 135 3.53 7.24 -4.27
N VAL A 136 4.74 6.89 -3.89
CA VAL A 136 5.94 7.04 -4.71
C VAL A 136 6.34 5.64 -5.19
N SER A 137 6.57 5.50 -6.49
CA SER A 137 7.11 4.26 -7.06
C SER A 137 7.95 4.56 -8.30
N HIS A 138 8.97 3.73 -8.53
CA HIS A 138 9.74 3.69 -9.77
C HIS A 138 9.28 2.58 -10.71
N ASP A 139 8.35 1.74 -10.28
CA ASP A 139 7.79 0.65 -11.06
C ASP A 139 6.73 1.18 -12.03
N ARG A 140 7.09 1.32 -13.31
CA ARG A 140 6.19 1.85 -14.34
C ARG A 140 4.98 0.97 -14.57
N TYR A 141 5.14 -0.36 -14.47
CA TYR A 141 4.03 -1.27 -14.63
C TYR A 141 3.00 -1.06 -13.54
N PHE A 142 3.46 -1.06 -12.28
CA PHE A 142 2.62 -0.80 -11.13
C PHE A 142 1.87 0.55 -11.22
N ILE A 143 2.59 1.62 -11.61
CA ILE A 143 1.98 2.94 -11.82
C ILE A 143 0.87 2.88 -12.87
N ASN A 144 1.11 2.23 -14.02
CA ASN A 144 0.11 2.12 -15.08
C ASN A 144 -1.13 1.30 -14.66
N GLN A 145 -0.98 0.33 -13.76
CA GLN A 145 -2.09 -0.50 -13.29
C GLN A 145 -2.93 0.17 -12.20
N THR A 146 -2.34 1.01 -11.37
CA THR A 146 -2.99 1.52 -10.15
C THR A 146 -3.22 3.03 -10.15
N ALA A 147 -2.36 3.83 -10.78
CA ALA A 147 -2.49 5.28 -10.75
C ALA A 147 -3.66 5.79 -11.60
N SER A 148 -4.44 6.70 -11.05
CA SER A 148 -5.41 7.51 -11.78
C SER A 148 -4.87 8.89 -12.14
N ARG A 149 -3.79 9.32 -11.47
CA ARG A 149 -3.17 10.63 -11.61
C ARG A 149 -1.69 10.54 -11.29
N ILE A 150 -0.86 11.23 -12.05
CA ILE A 150 0.59 11.33 -11.80
C ILE A 150 0.95 12.77 -11.48
N LEU A 151 1.72 12.94 -10.42
CA LEU A 151 2.38 14.19 -10.05
C LEU A 151 3.88 14.02 -10.30
N ASP A 152 4.41 14.66 -11.32
CA ASP A 152 5.84 14.63 -11.61
C ASP A 152 6.53 15.84 -10.98
N LEU A 153 7.59 15.58 -10.22
CA LEU A 153 8.36 16.61 -9.55
C LEU A 153 9.56 17.02 -10.43
N VAL A 154 9.39 18.11 -11.20
CA VAL A 154 10.39 18.66 -12.11
C VAL A 154 10.80 20.05 -11.63
N ASN A 155 12.11 20.28 -11.45
CA ASN A 155 12.66 21.58 -11.02
C ASN A 155 11.92 22.17 -9.80
N HIS A 156 11.70 21.37 -8.76
CA HIS A 156 10.98 21.74 -7.53
C HIS A 156 9.51 22.15 -7.73
N THR A 157 8.92 21.84 -8.87
CA THR A 157 7.51 22.14 -9.19
C THR A 157 6.79 20.85 -9.59
N PHE A 158 5.53 20.70 -9.15
CA PHE A 158 4.71 19.59 -9.57
C PHE A 158 4.06 19.84 -10.92
N VAL A 159 4.32 18.94 -11.87
CA VAL A 159 3.58 18.84 -13.13
C VAL A 159 2.53 17.76 -12.97
N ASN A 160 1.29 18.09 -13.24
CA ASN A 160 0.15 17.22 -13.01
C ASN A 160 -0.34 16.61 -14.33
N TYR A 161 -0.38 15.28 -14.39
CA TYR A 161 -0.91 14.50 -15.50
C TYR A 161 -2.17 13.77 -15.06
N ILE A 162 -3.33 14.18 -15.59
CA ILE A 162 -4.66 13.68 -15.18
C ILE A 162 -5.07 12.42 -15.96
N GLU A 163 -4.50 12.15 -17.12
CA GLU A 163 -4.76 10.95 -17.90
C GLU A 163 -3.49 10.09 -17.99
N VAL A 164 -3.40 9.13 -17.11
CA VAL A 164 -2.49 8.01 -17.31
C VAL A 164 -3.20 7.02 -18.25
N LEU A 165 -2.48 6.63 -19.30
CA LEU A 165 -2.86 5.73 -20.40
C LEU A 165 -3.71 4.49 -19.98
N ARG A 166 -4.91 4.75 -19.50
CA ARG A 166 -5.92 3.70 -19.24
C ARG A 166 -6.70 3.29 -20.50
N SER A 167 -6.35 3.84 -21.69
CA SER A 167 -7.34 3.95 -22.76
C SER A 167 -7.38 2.81 -23.76
N GLU A 168 -6.42 1.91 -23.85
CA GLU A 168 -6.51 0.89 -24.90
C GLU A 168 -6.52 -0.57 -24.41
N GLU A 169 -5.75 -0.94 -23.41
CA GLU A 169 -5.66 -2.35 -23.01
C GLU A 169 -6.86 -2.85 -22.15
N ARG A 170 -7.51 -1.98 -21.37
CA ARG A 170 -8.72 -2.37 -20.61
C ARG A 170 -9.96 -2.58 -21.51
N ARG A 171 -10.01 -1.97 -22.70
CA ARG A 171 -11.08 -2.27 -23.66
C ARG A 171 -10.92 -3.66 -24.28
N VAL A 172 -9.71 -4.06 -24.59
CA VAL A 172 -9.43 -5.38 -25.19
C VAL A 172 -9.67 -6.52 -24.18
N GLY A 173 -9.30 -6.33 -22.90
CA GLY A 173 -9.49 -7.36 -21.88
C GLY A 173 -10.94 -7.62 -21.46
N LYS A 174 -11.85 -6.66 -21.64
CA LYS A 174 -13.29 -6.86 -21.36
C LYS A 174 -14.04 -7.52 -22.52
N GLU A 175 -13.60 -7.34 -23.74
CA GLU A 175 -14.22 -7.99 -24.91
C GLU A 175 -13.86 -9.48 -25.03
N CYS A 176 -12.71 -9.90 -24.48
CA CYS A 176 -12.31 -11.33 -24.46
C CYS A 176 -13.02 -12.17 -23.37
N ARG A 177 -13.70 -11.55 -22.38
CA ARG A 177 -14.44 -12.29 -21.33
C ARG A 177 -15.94 -12.45 -21.58
N SER A 178 -16.43 -11.96 -22.69
CA SER A 178 -17.86 -12.04 -23.08
C SER A 178 -18.13 -12.91 -24.31
N ARG A 179 -17.26 -13.91 -24.59
CA ARG A 179 -17.55 -14.97 -25.57
C ARG A 179 -17.36 -16.33 -24.97
#